data_eb59aa8af08e887ab41fb44fff282fe5
#
_entry.id   eb59aa8af08e887ab41fb44fff282fe5
#
_cell.length_a   1.000
_cell.length_b   1.000
_cell.length_c   1.000
_cell.angle_alpha   90.00
_cell.angle_beta   90.00
_cell.angle_gamma   90.00
#
_symmetry.space_group_name_H-M   'P 1'
#
loop_
_entity.id
_entity.type
_entity.pdbx_description
1 polymer ?
#
loop_
_entity_poly.entity_id
_entity_poly.type
_entity_poly.pdbx_seq_one_letter_code
_entity_poly.pdbx_strand_id
1 'polypeptide(L)'
;MVTPRPRVPYATAMKSYLLAALLVTAAPALAQQSLSTLPPPVVTDPKVAAIRDNALDNDHYAWDVVEGLTTEVGQRLAATDAEARARDWAVRRLKAMGFANVRIEPFEMPVWTRGAESAEIVSPFPQKLVVAALGYSGSTGPAGITGRIAYFDGVDALRAAPDSAVRGKIVFIDHHMMPAQDGSGYGQFGAPRRQGPTIASLKGAIGIVVRSIGTDHHRNPHTGVQYFTDGAKPIPAGALTVPDAEQLVRILKRGQPVVMHLTLVSQKSEGGHSGNVIAEVPGRDPNAPILLLGGHLDSWDQGTGAIDDASGVAIVTAAAKHIMDAGRPQRTIRIVWFGAEEPGGFGGIAYAKAHGTERYGIAGESDFGADRVWRFSSQLMKTDPAAYAQLTAALAPLGITRNDKGEGDGTDVDPTIQAGAPWVSLNQDGTRYFDYHHTPDDTLDKIDPEQLRQNVAAWTTVLAVLSGGIESGPKQPKRR
;
A
#
# COMPACT_ATOMS: atom_id res chain seq x y z
N MET A 1 21.78 -61.35 -9.15
CA MET A 1 21.66 -61.78 -10.57
C MET A 1 21.21 -60.56 -11.35
N VAL A 2 22.13 -60.02 -12.16
CA VAL A 2 21.95 -58.82 -12.98
C VAL A 2 21.80 -59.31 -14.42
N THR A 3 20.72 -58.95 -15.08
CA THR A 3 20.56 -59.17 -16.52
C THR A 3 20.66 -57.84 -17.27
N PRO A 4 21.39 -57.79 -18.40
CA PRO A 4 21.70 -56.55 -19.10
C PRO A 4 20.68 -56.21 -20.20
N ARG A 5 20.59 -54.94 -20.51
CA ARG A 5 19.81 -54.35 -21.63
C ARG A 5 20.55 -54.57 -22.98
N PRO A 6 19.84 -54.74 -24.10
CA PRO A 6 20.45 -54.80 -25.42
C PRO A 6 20.68 -53.40 -26.03
N ARG A 7 21.82 -53.29 -26.71
CA ARG A 7 22.23 -52.16 -27.57
C ARG A 7 21.66 -52.38 -28.98
N VAL A 8 21.21 -51.32 -29.62
CA VAL A 8 20.84 -51.29 -31.06
C VAL A 8 21.89 -50.44 -31.80
N PRO A 9 22.36 -50.92 -32.98
CA PRO A 9 23.50 -50.29 -33.68
C PRO A 9 23.06 -49.19 -34.66
N TYR A 10 23.97 -48.22 -34.80
CA TYR A 10 23.98 -47.22 -35.86
C TYR A 10 24.31 -47.85 -37.22
N ALA A 11 23.55 -47.53 -38.26
CA ALA A 11 23.93 -47.76 -39.67
C ALA A 11 23.83 -46.45 -40.44
N THR A 12 25.00 -46.08 -40.98
CA THR A 12 25.29 -45.01 -41.90
C THR A 12 24.68 -45.29 -43.30
N ALA A 13 24.11 -44.26 -43.94
CA ALA A 13 24.00 -44.22 -45.38
C ALA A 13 24.02 -42.75 -45.89
N MET A 14 25.17 -42.40 -46.45
CA MET A 14 25.35 -41.23 -47.30
C MET A 14 24.65 -41.47 -48.64
N LYS A 15 23.82 -40.51 -49.10
CA LYS A 15 23.51 -40.33 -50.53
C LYS A 15 23.61 -38.85 -50.87
N SER A 16 24.60 -38.57 -51.69
CA SER A 16 24.88 -37.32 -52.38
C SER A 16 23.79 -37.05 -53.43
N TYR A 17 23.20 -35.87 -53.45
CA TYR A 17 22.56 -35.29 -54.61
C TYR A 17 23.07 -33.86 -54.79
N LEU A 18 23.85 -33.68 -55.89
CA LEU A 18 24.06 -32.36 -56.51
C LEU A 18 22.76 -31.89 -57.09
N LEU A 19 22.33 -30.69 -56.78
CA LEU A 19 21.42 -29.92 -57.67
C LEU A 19 21.81 -28.46 -57.64
N ALA A 20 21.77 -27.90 -58.86
CA ALA A 20 22.30 -26.64 -59.32
C ALA A 20 21.78 -25.39 -58.59
N ALA A 21 22.70 -24.44 -58.42
CA ALA A 21 22.42 -23.06 -58.05
C ALA A 21 21.67 -22.36 -59.17
N LEU A 22 20.49 -21.80 -58.87
CA LEU A 22 19.87 -20.69 -59.62
C LEU A 22 19.81 -19.49 -58.67
N LEU A 23 20.73 -18.56 -58.88
CA LEU A 23 20.72 -17.23 -58.29
C LEU A 23 19.53 -16.45 -58.91
N VAL A 24 18.52 -16.21 -58.11
CA VAL A 24 17.56 -15.15 -58.32
C VAL A 24 17.86 -14.02 -57.36
N THR A 25 18.50 -12.97 -57.87
CA THR A 25 18.66 -11.70 -57.16
C THR A 25 17.31 -10.98 -57.19
N ALA A 26 16.54 -11.11 -56.08
CA ALA A 26 15.44 -10.23 -55.80
C ALA A 26 15.92 -9.21 -54.74
N ALA A 27 16.01 -7.96 -55.14
CA ALA A 27 16.46 -6.85 -54.36
C ALA A 27 15.58 -6.64 -53.12
N PRO A 28 16.15 -6.18 -51.98
CA PRO A 28 15.39 -5.84 -50.78
C PRO A 28 14.77 -4.43 -50.94
N ALA A 29 13.62 -4.34 -51.62
CA ALA A 29 12.87 -3.08 -51.72
C ALA A 29 11.75 -2.94 -50.68
N LEU A 30 11.57 -3.93 -49.77
CA LEU A 30 10.48 -3.92 -48.81
C LEU A 30 10.88 -3.56 -47.36
N ALA A 31 12.18 -3.39 -47.07
CA ALA A 31 12.63 -3.09 -45.70
C ALA A 31 12.74 -1.58 -45.41
N GLN A 32 12.62 -0.71 -46.40
CA GLN A 32 12.80 0.73 -46.18
C GLN A 32 11.50 1.52 -45.96
N GLN A 33 10.33 0.93 -46.19
CA GLN A 33 9.06 1.65 -46.03
C GLN A 33 8.44 1.51 -44.60
N SER A 34 8.92 0.63 -43.73
CA SER A 34 8.33 0.44 -42.41
C SER A 34 8.99 1.27 -41.28
N LEU A 35 10.14 1.90 -41.53
CA LEU A 35 10.81 2.76 -40.56
C LEU A 35 10.34 4.22 -40.55
N SER A 36 9.57 4.65 -41.55
CA SER A 36 9.11 6.03 -41.67
C SER A 36 7.74 6.31 -41.05
N THR A 37 7.09 5.32 -40.40
CA THR A 37 5.75 5.46 -39.81
C THR A 37 5.73 5.46 -38.30
N LEU A 38 6.87 5.30 -37.63
CA LEU A 38 6.90 5.49 -36.20
C LEU A 38 6.82 6.97 -35.87
N PRO A 39 5.91 7.40 -35.01
CA PRO A 39 5.89 8.79 -34.55
C PRO A 39 7.26 9.13 -33.94
N PRO A 40 7.73 10.38 -34.12
CA PRO A 40 8.99 10.81 -33.54
C PRO A 40 8.97 10.54 -32.03
N PRO A 41 10.12 10.15 -31.45
CA PRO A 41 10.18 9.89 -30.02
C PRO A 41 9.75 11.16 -29.26
N VAL A 42 8.88 10.99 -28.27
CA VAL A 42 8.46 12.09 -27.39
C VAL A 42 9.68 12.51 -26.58
N VAL A 43 10.11 13.76 -26.72
CA VAL A 43 11.23 14.33 -25.98
C VAL A 43 10.67 15.00 -24.73
N THR A 44 11.24 14.67 -23.57
CA THR A 44 10.89 15.33 -22.30
C THR A 44 11.27 16.82 -22.36
N ASP A 45 10.36 17.69 -21.92
CA ASP A 45 10.65 19.11 -21.73
C ASP A 45 11.88 19.27 -20.82
N PRO A 46 12.93 20.01 -21.24
CA PRO A 46 14.13 20.21 -20.43
C PRO A 46 13.84 20.78 -19.03
N LYS A 47 12.78 21.58 -18.88
CA LYS A 47 12.37 22.10 -17.58
C LYS A 47 11.80 21.01 -16.67
N VAL A 48 10.97 20.12 -17.22
CA VAL A 48 10.46 18.93 -16.51
C VAL A 48 11.63 18.04 -16.08
N ALA A 49 12.58 17.78 -17.00
CA ALA A 49 13.77 16.98 -16.67
C ALA A 49 14.60 17.61 -15.53
N ALA A 50 14.85 18.92 -15.60
CA ALA A 50 15.62 19.61 -14.57
C ALA A 50 14.93 19.58 -13.18
N ILE A 51 13.60 19.69 -13.12
CA ILE A 51 12.84 19.62 -11.86
C ILE A 51 12.87 18.19 -11.31
N ARG A 52 12.68 17.16 -12.16
CA ARG A 52 12.82 15.75 -11.80
C ARG A 52 14.19 15.44 -11.23
N ASP A 53 15.24 15.80 -11.95
CA ASP A 53 16.62 15.48 -11.57
C ASP A 53 17.02 16.23 -10.28
N ASN A 54 16.55 17.46 -10.09
CA ASN A 54 16.73 18.16 -8.83
C ASN A 54 16.02 17.46 -7.65
N ALA A 55 14.83 16.94 -7.85
CA ALA A 55 14.13 16.17 -6.82
C ALA A 55 14.87 14.86 -6.51
N LEU A 56 15.39 14.16 -7.53
CA LEU A 56 16.15 12.92 -7.35
C LEU A 56 17.46 13.16 -6.57
N ASP A 57 18.20 14.21 -6.91
CA ASP A 57 19.55 14.43 -6.40
C ASP A 57 19.58 15.16 -5.05
N ASN A 58 18.59 16.04 -4.81
CA ASN A 58 18.67 17.03 -3.73
C ASN A 58 17.45 17.04 -2.79
N ASP A 59 16.47 16.12 -2.94
CA ASP A 59 15.36 16.12 -1.99
C ASP A 59 15.83 15.78 -0.57
N HIS A 60 15.37 16.57 0.37
CA HIS A 60 15.47 16.36 1.81
C HIS A 60 14.12 16.54 2.49
N TYR A 61 13.14 17.11 1.79
CA TYR A 61 11.83 17.41 2.35
C TYR A 61 11.09 16.16 2.80
N ALA A 62 11.15 15.09 1.99
CA ALA A 62 10.48 13.84 2.33
C ALA A 62 11.10 13.22 3.59
N TRP A 63 12.42 13.12 3.67
CA TRP A 63 13.08 12.59 4.88
C TRP A 63 12.72 13.41 6.12
N ASP A 64 12.79 14.75 6.04
CA ASP A 64 12.46 15.65 7.15
C ASP A 64 11.00 15.48 7.63
N VAL A 65 10.07 15.10 6.75
CA VAL A 65 8.67 14.84 7.12
C VAL A 65 8.54 13.47 7.76
N VAL A 66 9.10 12.41 7.16
CA VAL A 66 9.03 11.05 7.71
C VAL A 66 9.68 10.99 9.09
N GLU A 67 10.94 11.47 9.20
CA GLU A 67 11.68 11.48 10.47
C GLU A 67 10.93 12.29 11.53
N GLY A 68 10.44 13.49 11.16
CA GLY A 68 9.69 14.34 12.09
C GLY A 68 8.40 13.68 12.57
N LEU A 69 7.59 13.11 11.68
CA LEU A 69 6.32 12.48 12.04
C LEU A 69 6.52 11.23 12.90
N THR A 70 7.49 10.38 12.56
CA THR A 70 7.77 9.15 13.30
C THR A 70 8.49 9.40 14.63
N THR A 71 9.22 10.52 14.79
CA THR A 71 9.98 10.84 15.99
C THR A 71 9.22 11.76 16.96
N GLU A 72 8.53 12.79 16.45
CA GLU A 72 7.86 13.81 17.27
C GLU A 72 6.41 13.40 17.61
N VAL A 73 5.78 12.52 16.83
CA VAL A 73 4.43 12.00 17.07
C VAL A 73 4.45 10.50 17.36
N GLY A 74 5.06 9.69 16.50
CA GLY A 74 5.10 8.22 16.63
C GLY A 74 3.80 7.55 16.18
N GLN A 75 3.38 6.49 16.93
CA GLN A 75 2.13 5.77 16.69
C GLN A 75 0.93 6.72 16.75
N ARG A 76 0.04 6.65 15.76
CA ARG A 76 -1.01 7.64 15.58
C ARG A 76 -2.34 7.03 15.11
N LEU A 77 -2.80 6.01 15.86
CA LEU A 77 -4.05 5.32 15.57
C LEU A 77 -5.22 6.31 15.45
N ALA A 78 -6.04 6.11 14.41
CA ALA A 78 -7.15 6.99 14.07
C ALA A 78 -8.08 7.31 15.26
N ALA A 79 -8.53 8.54 15.34
CA ALA A 79 -9.41 9.09 16.39
C ALA A 79 -8.84 9.02 17.82
N THR A 80 -7.51 8.91 17.97
CA THR A 80 -6.83 9.01 19.28
C THR A 80 -6.19 10.40 19.47
N ASP A 81 -5.78 10.70 20.69
CA ASP A 81 -5.02 11.92 21.01
C ASP A 81 -3.69 11.98 20.22
N ALA A 82 -3.12 10.82 19.89
CA ALA A 82 -1.89 10.77 19.09
C ALA A 82 -2.13 11.22 17.65
N GLU A 83 -3.19 10.76 17.02
CA GLU A 83 -3.57 11.23 15.69
C GLU A 83 -3.99 12.70 15.69
N ALA A 84 -4.66 13.18 16.75
CA ALA A 84 -4.95 14.62 16.90
C ALA A 84 -3.67 15.45 16.96
N ARG A 85 -2.64 15.01 17.71
CA ARG A 85 -1.32 15.66 17.71
C ARG A 85 -0.64 15.61 16.34
N ALA A 86 -0.83 14.51 15.58
CA ALA A 86 -0.31 14.38 14.22
C ALA A 86 -0.92 15.41 13.27
N ARG A 87 -2.25 15.62 13.32
CA ARG A 87 -2.93 16.66 12.52
C ARG A 87 -2.40 18.06 12.84
N ASP A 88 -2.24 18.38 14.11
CA ASP A 88 -1.70 19.67 14.53
C ASP A 88 -0.23 19.84 14.10
N TRP A 89 0.55 18.78 14.19
CA TRP A 89 1.93 18.75 13.71
C TRP A 89 2.00 18.98 12.19
N ALA A 90 1.18 18.27 11.43
CA ALA A 90 1.09 18.41 9.98
C ALA A 90 0.74 19.84 9.55
N VAL A 91 -0.26 20.46 10.20
CA VAL A 91 -0.63 21.86 9.92
C VAL A 91 0.55 22.81 10.16
N ARG A 92 1.27 22.67 11.27
CA ARG A 92 2.46 23.51 11.56
C ARG A 92 3.55 23.28 10.52
N ARG A 93 3.84 22.01 10.18
CA ARG A 93 4.88 21.63 9.21
C ARG A 93 4.59 22.18 7.82
N LEU A 94 3.38 21.95 7.29
CA LEU A 94 2.98 22.42 5.98
C LEU A 94 2.97 23.94 5.86
N LYS A 95 2.52 24.67 6.91
CA LYS A 95 2.63 26.13 6.96
C LYS A 95 4.07 26.59 6.96
N ALA A 96 4.96 25.94 7.72
CA ALA A 96 6.39 26.27 7.75
C ALA A 96 7.08 26.03 6.40
N MET A 97 6.63 25.03 5.64
CA MET A 97 7.10 24.75 4.28
C MET A 97 6.57 25.75 3.24
N GLY A 98 5.62 26.61 3.60
CA GLY A 98 5.08 27.68 2.76
C GLY A 98 3.84 27.29 1.93
N PHE A 99 3.20 26.16 2.21
CA PHE A 99 1.95 25.80 1.55
C PHE A 99 0.83 26.78 1.91
N ALA A 100 -0.07 27.00 0.94
CA ALA A 100 -1.26 27.81 1.12
C ALA A 100 -2.47 26.95 1.55
N ASN A 101 -3.52 27.62 2.04
CA ASN A 101 -4.81 27.02 2.36
C ASN A 101 -4.74 25.81 3.32
N VAL A 102 -3.74 25.81 4.21
CA VAL A 102 -3.50 24.71 5.16
C VAL A 102 -4.59 24.69 6.21
N ARG A 103 -5.35 23.61 6.26
CA ARG A 103 -6.50 23.42 7.16
C ARG A 103 -6.73 21.96 7.52
N ILE A 104 -7.51 21.73 8.58
CA ILE A 104 -8.07 20.42 8.93
C ILE A 104 -9.56 20.43 8.54
N GLU A 105 -10.01 19.40 7.86
CA GLU A 105 -11.42 19.12 7.60
C GLU A 105 -11.84 17.93 8.48
N PRO A 106 -12.56 18.20 9.60
CA PRO A 106 -12.87 17.17 10.59
C PRO A 106 -14.05 16.30 10.17
N PHE A 107 -14.08 15.07 10.69
CA PHE A 107 -15.22 14.15 10.59
C PHE A 107 -15.32 13.26 11.83
N GLU A 108 -16.50 12.65 12.03
CA GLU A 108 -16.75 11.70 13.13
C GLU A 108 -16.59 10.27 12.65
N MET A 109 -16.14 9.39 13.57
CA MET A 109 -15.98 7.98 13.31
C MET A 109 -16.05 7.15 14.60
N PRO A 110 -16.32 5.82 14.53
CA PRO A 110 -16.16 4.94 15.69
C PRO A 110 -14.69 4.81 16.09
N VAL A 111 -14.43 4.71 17.39
CA VAL A 111 -13.08 4.54 17.94
C VAL A 111 -12.87 3.09 18.38
N TRP A 112 -11.69 2.58 18.14
CA TRP A 112 -11.22 1.33 18.72
C TRP A 112 -9.81 1.54 19.27
N THR A 113 -9.55 0.99 20.46
CA THR A 113 -8.22 1.05 21.08
C THR A 113 -7.81 -0.32 21.60
N ARG A 114 -6.53 -0.61 21.47
CA ARG A 114 -5.86 -1.82 21.92
C ARG A 114 -5.56 -1.75 23.40
N GLY A 115 -5.68 -2.91 24.08
CA GLY A 115 -5.29 -3.09 25.48
C GLY A 115 -4.27 -4.22 25.64
N ALA A 116 -4.37 -4.99 26.73
CA ALA A 116 -3.47 -6.10 27.00
C ALA A 116 -3.69 -7.26 26.01
N GLU A 117 -2.59 -7.88 25.58
CA GLU A 117 -2.58 -8.96 24.60
C GLU A 117 -1.67 -10.10 25.02
N SER A 118 -2.14 -11.33 24.96
CA SER A 118 -1.33 -12.54 25.12
C SER A 118 -1.99 -13.76 24.53
N ALA A 119 -1.19 -14.72 24.09
CA ALA A 119 -1.64 -16.05 23.71
C ALA A 119 -0.73 -17.11 24.32
N GLU A 120 -1.31 -18.19 24.80
CA GLU A 120 -0.58 -19.30 25.41
C GLU A 120 -1.22 -20.63 25.05
N ILE A 121 -0.42 -21.59 24.63
CA ILE A 121 -0.82 -22.99 24.58
C ILE A 121 -0.79 -23.51 26.00
N VAL A 122 -1.96 -23.91 26.55
CA VAL A 122 -2.10 -24.45 27.90
C VAL A 122 -1.80 -25.95 27.90
N SER A 123 -2.23 -26.65 26.85
CA SER A 123 -1.97 -28.08 26.67
C SER A 123 -1.96 -28.43 25.17
N PRO A 124 -1.29 -29.53 24.75
CA PRO A 124 -0.53 -30.50 25.55
C PRO A 124 0.89 -30.03 25.90
N PHE A 125 1.43 -29.02 25.20
CA PHE A 125 2.81 -28.53 25.32
C PHE A 125 2.78 -27.05 25.68
N PRO A 126 2.75 -26.66 26.99
CA PRO A 126 2.59 -25.27 27.39
C PRO A 126 3.69 -24.37 26.86
N GLN A 127 3.33 -23.28 26.20
CA GLN A 127 4.25 -22.27 25.68
C GLN A 127 3.53 -20.99 25.25
N LYS A 128 4.23 -19.86 25.36
CA LYS A 128 3.73 -18.54 24.95
C LYS A 128 3.87 -18.36 23.44
N LEU A 129 2.87 -17.73 22.84
CA LEU A 129 2.85 -17.26 21.47
C LEU A 129 2.70 -15.74 21.45
N VAL A 130 3.18 -15.09 20.41
CA VAL A 130 3.01 -13.65 20.20
C VAL A 130 1.79 -13.43 19.31
N VAL A 131 0.93 -12.52 19.75
CA VAL A 131 -0.35 -12.20 19.09
C VAL A 131 -0.60 -10.70 19.14
N ALA A 132 -1.27 -10.17 18.13
CA ALA A 132 -1.87 -8.84 18.13
C ALA A 132 -3.38 -8.94 17.88
N ALA A 133 -4.19 -8.16 18.59
CA ALA A 133 -5.61 -8.03 18.28
C ALA A 133 -5.79 -7.39 16.88
N LEU A 134 -6.77 -7.89 16.16
CA LEU A 134 -7.23 -7.24 14.94
C LEU A 134 -8.10 -6.03 15.28
N GLY A 135 -7.92 -4.96 14.53
CA GLY A 135 -8.70 -3.74 14.72
C GLY A 135 -10.20 -4.00 14.65
N TYR A 136 -10.96 -3.36 15.52
CA TYR A 136 -12.41 -3.48 15.64
C TYR A 136 -12.91 -4.88 16.03
N SER A 137 -12.02 -5.78 16.51
CA SER A 137 -12.39 -7.06 17.09
C SER A 137 -13.12 -6.90 18.45
N GLY A 138 -13.79 -7.96 18.89
CA GLY A 138 -14.34 -8.05 20.24
C GLY A 138 -13.23 -8.19 21.28
N SER A 139 -13.58 -7.93 22.56
CA SER A 139 -12.66 -8.07 23.69
C SER A 139 -12.88 -9.40 24.43
N THR A 140 -11.80 -10.01 24.90
CA THR A 140 -11.89 -11.15 25.85
C THR A 140 -12.24 -10.69 27.26
N GLY A 141 -12.09 -9.37 27.55
CA GLY A 141 -11.89 -8.90 28.91
C GLY A 141 -10.53 -9.30 29.49
N PRO A 142 -10.18 -8.79 30.69
CA PRO A 142 -8.85 -9.01 31.29
C PRO A 142 -8.59 -10.46 31.70
N ALA A 143 -9.64 -11.25 31.92
CA ALA A 143 -9.51 -12.66 32.31
C ALA A 143 -9.15 -13.57 31.12
N GLY A 144 -9.26 -13.07 29.89
CA GLY A 144 -9.04 -13.88 28.70
C GLY A 144 -10.12 -14.95 28.49
N ILE A 145 -9.93 -15.77 27.45
CA ILE A 145 -10.75 -16.93 27.15
C ILE A 145 -9.86 -18.16 26.98
N THR A 146 -10.38 -19.33 27.35
CA THR A 146 -9.69 -20.60 27.17
C THR A 146 -10.56 -21.55 26.35
N GLY A 147 -9.97 -22.12 25.30
CA GLY A 147 -10.71 -23.02 24.41
C GLY A 147 -9.83 -23.97 23.61
N ARG A 148 -10.44 -25.06 23.14
CA ARG A 148 -9.79 -25.95 22.17
C ARG A 148 -9.62 -25.23 20.83
N ILE A 149 -8.51 -25.51 20.15
CA ILE A 149 -8.28 -25.00 18.80
C ILE A 149 -9.10 -25.82 17.78
N ALA A 150 -9.80 -25.09 16.89
CA ALA A 150 -10.35 -25.62 15.66
C ALA A 150 -9.51 -25.09 14.48
N TYR A 151 -8.72 -25.96 13.86
CA TYR A 151 -7.80 -25.62 12.78
C TYR A 151 -8.46 -25.69 11.42
N PHE A 152 -8.17 -24.71 10.57
CA PHE A 152 -8.63 -24.66 9.17
C PHE A 152 -7.50 -24.16 8.26
N ASP A 153 -7.33 -24.85 7.13
CA ASP A 153 -6.42 -24.46 6.07
C ASP A 153 -7.16 -23.50 5.10
N GLY A 154 -7.17 -22.22 5.50
CA GLY A 154 -7.86 -21.17 4.78
C GLY A 154 -9.30 -20.91 5.20
N VAL A 155 -9.84 -19.77 4.74
CA VAL A 155 -11.19 -19.31 5.08
C VAL A 155 -12.29 -20.18 4.49
N ASP A 156 -12.05 -20.77 3.31
CA ASP A 156 -13.06 -21.62 2.65
C ASP A 156 -13.27 -22.95 3.38
N ALA A 157 -12.20 -23.50 3.97
CA ALA A 157 -12.31 -24.68 4.85
C ALA A 157 -13.18 -24.36 6.08
N LEU A 158 -13.01 -23.19 6.70
CA LEU A 158 -13.86 -22.73 7.80
C LEU A 158 -15.32 -22.54 7.34
N ARG A 159 -15.53 -21.97 6.16
CA ARG A 159 -16.87 -21.73 5.60
C ARG A 159 -17.62 -23.03 5.36
N ALA A 160 -16.95 -24.03 4.85
CA ALA A 160 -17.53 -25.37 4.55
C ALA A 160 -17.75 -26.22 5.81
N ALA A 161 -17.08 -25.95 6.92
CA ALA A 161 -17.16 -26.75 8.13
C ALA A 161 -18.54 -26.69 8.79
N PRO A 162 -19.05 -27.78 9.40
CA PRO A 162 -20.26 -27.71 10.21
C PRO A 162 -20.05 -26.92 11.51
N ASP A 163 -21.07 -26.26 12.01
CA ASP A 163 -20.99 -25.45 13.23
C ASP A 163 -20.45 -26.24 14.45
N SER A 164 -20.76 -27.54 14.53
CA SER A 164 -20.24 -28.40 15.61
C SER A 164 -18.73 -28.53 15.64
N ALA A 165 -18.07 -28.31 14.50
CA ALA A 165 -16.61 -28.28 14.42
C ALA A 165 -16.01 -26.98 15.02
N VAL A 166 -16.81 -25.92 15.14
CA VAL A 166 -16.39 -24.56 15.52
C VAL A 166 -16.91 -24.12 16.89
N ARG A 167 -18.16 -24.47 17.19
CA ARG A 167 -18.90 -24.00 18.36
C ARG A 167 -18.12 -24.20 19.68
N GLY A 168 -17.97 -23.13 20.45
CA GLY A 168 -17.30 -23.14 21.74
C GLY A 168 -15.77 -23.29 21.66
N LYS A 169 -15.17 -23.16 20.48
CA LYS A 169 -13.72 -23.28 20.27
C LYS A 169 -13.10 -21.95 19.86
N ILE A 170 -11.77 -21.88 19.93
CA ILE A 170 -10.97 -20.83 19.30
C ILE A 170 -10.60 -21.34 17.91
N VAL A 171 -11.03 -20.61 16.88
CA VAL A 171 -10.68 -20.93 15.48
C VAL A 171 -9.23 -20.52 15.22
N PHE A 172 -8.49 -21.33 14.48
CA PHE A 172 -7.20 -20.95 13.90
C PHE A 172 -7.27 -21.16 12.40
N ILE A 173 -7.09 -20.06 11.64
CA ILE A 173 -6.95 -20.09 10.17
C ILE A 173 -5.49 -19.95 9.81
N ASP A 174 -4.97 -20.96 9.12
CA ASP A 174 -3.62 -20.97 8.56
C ASP A 174 -3.66 -20.62 7.06
N HIS A 175 -2.63 -19.93 6.58
CA HIS A 175 -2.39 -19.62 5.17
C HIS A 175 -0.97 -19.09 5.00
N HIS A 176 -0.49 -19.04 3.76
CA HIS A 176 0.84 -18.51 3.45
C HIS A 176 0.75 -17.45 2.38
N MET A 177 1.30 -16.26 2.67
CA MET A 177 1.50 -15.21 1.69
C MET A 177 2.96 -15.24 1.20
N MET A 178 3.15 -15.10 -0.11
CA MET A 178 4.48 -15.02 -0.72
C MET A 178 4.77 -13.59 -1.14
N PRO A 179 6.03 -13.12 -1.01
CA PRO A 179 6.41 -11.81 -1.50
C PRO A 179 6.20 -11.70 -3.01
N ALA A 180 5.72 -10.53 -3.45
CA ALA A 180 5.53 -10.21 -4.86
C ALA A 180 5.81 -8.71 -5.06
N GLN A 181 6.49 -8.37 -6.16
CA GLN A 181 6.87 -7.00 -6.47
C GLN A 181 5.67 -6.07 -6.63
N ASP A 182 4.56 -6.59 -7.13
CA ASP A 182 3.31 -5.83 -7.29
C ASP A 182 2.36 -5.92 -6.09
N GLY A 183 2.80 -6.52 -4.98
CA GLY A 183 1.96 -6.73 -3.81
C GLY A 183 0.81 -7.71 -4.02
N SER A 184 0.78 -8.40 -5.16
CA SER A 184 -0.28 -9.35 -5.47
C SER A 184 -0.39 -10.44 -4.42
N GLY A 185 -1.61 -10.87 -4.14
CA GLY A 185 -1.89 -11.83 -3.08
C GLY A 185 -2.40 -11.20 -1.79
N TYR A 186 -2.05 -9.96 -1.42
CA TYR A 186 -2.56 -9.36 -0.18
C TYR A 186 -4.09 -9.30 -0.14
N GLY A 187 -4.72 -8.95 -1.26
CA GLY A 187 -6.18 -9.00 -1.40
C GLY A 187 -6.76 -10.40 -1.12
N GLN A 188 -6.15 -11.43 -1.69
CA GLN A 188 -6.57 -12.84 -1.53
C GLN A 188 -6.26 -13.38 -0.13
N PHE A 189 -5.02 -13.22 0.32
CA PHE A 189 -4.56 -13.71 1.62
C PHE A 189 -5.07 -12.87 2.80
N GLY A 190 -5.66 -11.70 2.55
CA GLY A 190 -6.41 -10.92 3.54
C GLY A 190 -7.78 -11.50 3.93
N ALA A 191 -8.34 -12.43 3.16
CA ALA A 191 -9.65 -13.01 3.45
C ALA A 191 -9.78 -13.66 4.85
N PRO A 192 -8.79 -14.39 5.38
CA PRO A 192 -8.82 -14.91 6.75
C PRO A 192 -9.04 -13.82 7.80
N ARG A 193 -8.41 -12.65 7.66
CA ARG A 193 -8.59 -11.49 8.56
C ARG A 193 -9.94 -10.83 8.34
N ARG A 194 -10.31 -10.53 7.08
CA ARG A 194 -11.51 -9.74 6.78
C ARG A 194 -12.82 -10.52 6.89
N GLN A 195 -12.82 -11.83 6.63
CA GLN A 195 -14.01 -12.67 6.60
C GLN A 195 -14.05 -13.71 7.74
N GLY A 196 -12.88 -14.19 8.15
CA GLY A 196 -12.75 -15.25 9.16
C GLY A 196 -13.50 -14.96 10.46
N PRO A 197 -13.36 -13.77 11.07
CA PRO A 197 -14.04 -13.42 12.32
C PRO A 197 -15.58 -13.47 12.22
N THR A 198 -16.16 -12.94 11.13
CA THR A 198 -17.60 -13.04 10.88
C THR A 198 -18.07 -14.51 10.78
N ILE A 199 -17.39 -15.32 9.96
CA ILE A 199 -17.77 -16.73 9.75
C ILE A 199 -17.62 -17.52 11.05
N ALA A 200 -16.52 -17.31 11.79
CA ALA A 200 -16.27 -17.98 13.07
C ALA A 200 -17.35 -17.62 14.11
N SER A 201 -17.72 -16.34 14.20
CA SER A 201 -18.78 -15.85 15.08
C SER A 201 -20.13 -16.48 14.76
N LEU A 202 -20.55 -16.47 13.51
CA LEU A 202 -21.82 -17.06 13.05
C LEU A 202 -21.90 -18.56 13.37
N LYS A 203 -20.77 -19.29 13.34
CA LYS A 203 -20.69 -20.70 13.69
C LYS A 203 -20.53 -20.96 15.21
N GLY A 204 -20.50 -19.90 16.04
CA GLY A 204 -20.46 -19.98 17.49
C GLY A 204 -19.07 -20.20 18.09
N ALA A 205 -18.01 -19.79 17.42
CA ALA A 205 -16.67 -19.69 18.01
C ALA A 205 -16.65 -18.70 19.17
N ILE A 206 -15.77 -18.95 20.16
CA ILE A 206 -15.54 -18.03 21.29
C ILE A 206 -14.42 -17.01 21.00
N GLY A 207 -13.62 -17.25 19.97
CA GLY A 207 -12.55 -16.38 19.48
C GLY A 207 -11.92 -16.98 18.24
N ILE A 208 -11.05 -16.18 17.61
CA ILE A 208 -10.32 -16.59 16.42
C ILE A 208 -8.90 -16.02 16.45
N VAL A 209 -7.94 -16.79 16.00
CA VAL A 209 -6.61 -16.33 15.63
C VAL A 209 -6.34 -16.71 14.16
N VAL A 210 -5.64 -15.83 13.44
CA VAL A 210 -5.19 -16.10 12.08
C VAL A 210 -3.66 -16.07 12.05
N ARG A 211 -3.02 -16.78 11.11
CA ARG A 211 -1.63 -16.48 10.79
C ARG A 211 -1.57 -15.04 10.29
N SER A 212 -0.58 -14.27 10.72
CA SER A 212 -0.32 -12.92 10.22
C SER A 212 -0.29 -12.89 8.69
N ILE A 213 -0.88 -11.86 8.11
CA ILE A 213 -0.84 -11.60 6.67
C ILE A 213 0.44 -10.83 6.39
N GLY A 214 1.53 -11.56 6.17
CA GLY A 214 2.86 -11.00 5.96
C GLY A 214 3.76 -12.01 5.31
N THR A 215 4.91 -11.54 4.83
CA THR A 215 5.88 -12.31 4.06
C THR A 215 7.16 -12.61 4.85
N ASP A 216 7.28 -12.05 6.05
CA ASP A 216 8.42 -12.21 6.95
C ASP A 216 8.38 -13.52 7.75
N HIS A 217 9.50 -13.82 8.43
CA HIS A 217 9.62 -14.89 9.42
C HIS A 217 10.03 -14.33 10.80
N HIS A 218 9.75 -13.07 11.08
CA HIS A 218 9.99 -12.43 12.36
C HIS A 218 8.83 -12.69 13.33
N ARG A 219 9.08 -12.52 14.63
CA ARG A 219 8.01 -12.63 15.62
C ARG A 219 7.26 -11.31 15.82
N ASN A 220 6.96 -10.64 14.70
CA ASN A 220 6.15 -9.43 14.62
C ASN A 220 4.76 -9.79 14.12
N PRO A 221 3.69 -9.61 14.91
CA PRO A 221 2.34 -9.90 14.47
C PRO A 221 1.83 -8.76 13.58
N HIS A 222 1.20 -9.11 12.45
CA HIS A 222 0.54 -8.17 11.57
C HIS A 222 -0.90 -7.95 12.02
N THR A 223 -1.23 -6.75 12.46
CA THR A 223 -2.61 -6.34 12.79
C THR A 223 -3.39 -5.99 11.52
N GLY A 224 -4.43 -5.22 11.63
CA GLY A 224 -5.23 -4.65 10.56
C GLY A 224 -6.72 -4.73 10.86
N VAL A 225 -7.49 -3.96 10.14
CA VAL A 225 -8.93 -3.84 10.35
C VAL A 225 -9.68 -5.11 9.96
N GLN A 226 -10.72 -5.42 10.70
CA GLN A 226 -11.78 -6.35 10.35
C GLN A 226 -13.12 -5.84 10.90
N TYR A 227 -14.20 -6.18 10.24
CA TYR A 227 -15.54 -5.84 10.69
C TYR A 227 -16.41 -7.09 10.74
N PHE A 228 -17.37 -7.09 11.66
CA PHE A 228 -18.39 -8.13 11.73
C PHE A 228 -19.60 -7.72 10.90
N THR A 229 -20.00 -8.57 9.97
CA THR A 229 -21.12 -8.38 9.07
C THR A 229 -22.21 -9.44 9.31
N ASP A 230 -23.30 -9.36 8.58
CA ASP A 230 -24.37 -10.38 8.55
C ASP A 230 -24.98 -10.72 9.92
N GLY A 231 -24.97 -9.75 10.85
CA GLY A 231 -25.50 -9.93 12.20
C GLY A 231 -24.58 -10.74 13.14
N ALA A 232 -23.35 -11.02 12.74
CA ALA A 232 -22.35 -11.68 13.59
C ALA A 232 -22.05 -10.83 14.82
N LYS A 233 -21.97 -11.46 15.99
CA LYS A 233 -21.56 -10.79 17.24
C LYS A 233 -20.04 -10.64 17.26
N PRO A 234 -19.51 -9.48 17.66
CA PRO A 234 -18.07 -9.32 17.83
C PRO A 234 -17.48 -10.35 18.80
N ILE A 235 -16.54 -11.15 18.32
CA ILE A 235 -15.71 -12.05 19.10
C ILE A 235 -14.25 -11.56 19.11
N PRO A 236 -13.43 -11.94 20.10
CA PRO A 236 -12.00 -11.66 20.06
C PRO A 236 -11.36 -12.26 18.81
N ALA A 237 -10.59 -11.43 18.09
CA ALA A 237 -9.86 -11.84 16.89
C ALA A 237 -8.44 -11.30 16.92
N GLY A 238 -7.44 -12.14 16.67
CA GLY A 238 -6.03 -11.77 16.67
C GLY A 238 -5.23 -12.43 15.56
N ALA A 239 -4.07 -11.86 15.28
CA ALA A 239 -3.08 -12.43 14.36
C ALA A 239 -1.89 -12.96 15.17
N LEU A 240 -1.54 -14.22 14.96
CA LEU A 240 -0.31 -14.83 15.45
C LEU A 240 0.85 -14.45 14.51
N THR A 241 2.04 -14.28 15.06
CA THR A 241 3.23 -14.15 14.20
C THR A 241 3.40 -15.35 13.29
N VAL A 242 4.05 -15.18 12.14
CA VAL A 242 4.29 -16.28 11.20
C VAL A 242 5.02 -17.46 11.89
N PRO A 243 6.14 -17.26 12.64
CA PRO A 243 6.81 -18.35 13.34
C PRO A 243 5.95 -19.03 14.40
N ASP A 244 5.11 -18.30 15.12
CA ASP A 244 4.26 -18.86 16.18
C ASP A 244 3.04 -19.61 15.59
N ALA A 245 2.50 -19.15 14.47
CA ALA A 245 1.49 -19.88 13.71
C ALA A 245 2.05 -21.21 13.19
N GLU A 246 3.27 -21.22 12.64
CA GLU A 246 3.97 -22.45 12.25
C GLU A 246 4.22 -23.39 13.43
N GLN A 247 4.59 -22.83 14.58
CA GLN A 247 4.75 -23.63 15.80
C GLN A 247 3.42 -24.26 16.22
N LEU A 248 2.32 -23.51 16.16
CA LEU A 248 0.98 -24.04 16.46
C LEU A 248 0.61 -25.17 15.49
N VAL A 249 0.88 -25.03 14.18
CA VAL A 249 0.68 -26.09 13.19
C VAL A 249 1.50 -27.34 13.54
N ARG A 250 2.77 -27.18 13.95
CA ARG A 250 3.62 -28.31 14.37
C ARG A 250 3.06 -29.05 15.61
N ILE A 251 2.49 -28.31 16.57
CA ILE A 251 1.82 -28.86 17.75
C ILE A 251 0.55 -29.65 17.32
N LEU A 252 -0.29 -29.06 16.49
CA LEU A 252 -1.52 -29.70 15.99
C LEU A 252 -1.23 -31.01 15.24
N LYS A 253 -0.15 -31.07 14.48
CA LYS A 253 0.31 -32.28 13.78
C LYS A 253 0.74 -33.42 14.70
N ARG A 254 0.91 -33.19 16.04
CA ARG A 254 1.13 -34.27 17.03
C ARG A 254 -0.15 -35.06 17.36
N GLY A 255 -1.31 -34.60 16.89
CA GLY A 255 -2.59 -35.34 16.97
C GLY A 255 -3.30 -35.27 18.32
N GLN A 256 -2.77 -34.52 19.29
CA GLN A 256 -3.42 -34.31 20.59
C GLN A 256 -4.30 -33.04 20.54
N PRO A 257 -5.43 -33.00 21.29
CA PRO A 257 -6.22 -31.78 21.40
C PRO A 257 -5.40 -30.64 21.96
N VAL A 258 -5.36 -29.50 21.24
CA VAL A 258 -4.64 -28.28 21.66
C VAL A 258 -5.62 -27.32 22.32
N VAL A 259 -5.26 -26.81 23.50
CA VAL A 259 -6.02 -25.81 24.24
C VAL A 259 -5.18 -24.53 24.33
N MET A 260 -5.78 -23.41 23.97
CA MET A 260 -5.18 -22.09 24.02
C MET A 260 -5.90 -21.23 25.07
N HIS A 261 -5.12 -20.44 25.82
CA HIS A 261 -5.61 -19.29 26.54
C HIS A 261 -5.26 -18.03 25.74
N LEU A 262 -6.25 -17.17 25.50
CA LEU A 262 -6.14 -15.97 24.66
C LEU A 262 -6.67 -14.76 25.45
N THR A 263 -5.84 -13.73 25.58
CA THR A 263 -6.23 -12.42 26.10
C THR A 263 -6.06 -11.39 25.01
N LEU A 264 -7.14 -10.76 24.60
CA LEU A 264 -7.19 -9.65 23.67
C LEU A 264 -8.16 -8.62 24.24
N VAL A 265 -7.62 -7.65 24.97
CA VAL A 265 -8.42 -6.58 25.56
C VAL A 265 -8.50 -5.44 24.56
N SER A 266 -9.71 -4.99 24.27
CA SER A 266 -9.94 -3.82 23.42
C SER A 266 -11.13 -3.02 23.93
N GLN A 267 -11.17 -1.74 23.58
CA GLN A 267 -12.28 -0.84 23.88
C GLN A 267 -12.83 -0.25 22.60
N LYS A 268 -14.14 -0.06 22.54
CA LYS A 268 -14.84 0.62 21.47
C LYS A 268 -15.69 1.74 22.03
N SER A 269 -15.75 2.86 21.31
CA SER A 269 -16.68 3.96 21.58
C SER A 269 -17.13 4.59 20.29
N GLU A 270 -18.26 5.28 20.35
CA GLU A 270 -18.77 6.10 19.25
C GLU A 270 -18.37 7.56 19.47
N GLY A 271 -18.48 8.38 18.39
CA GLY A 271 -18.27 9.83 18.47
C GLY A 271 -16.79 10.23 18.59
N GLY A 272 -15.89 9.43 18.08
CA GLY A 272 -14.48 9.84 17.90
C GLY A 272 -14.34 10.83 16.76
N HIS A 273 -13.25 11.61 16.80
CA HIS A 273 -12.96 12.63 15.80
C HIS A 273 -11.64 12.39 15.12
N SER A 274 -11.67 12.37 13.80
CA SER A 274 -10.49 12.42 12.93
C SER A 274 -10.60 13.61 11.96
N GLY A 275 -9.73 13.72 10.98
CA GLY A 275 -9.81 14.79 9.97
C GLY A 275 -8.70 14.76 8.96
N ASN A 276 -9.01 15.18 7.74
CA ASN A 276 -8.05 15.34 6.66
C ASN A 276 -7.25 16.62 6.84
N VAL A 277 -5.94 16.58 6.66
CA VAL A 277 -5.11 17.78 6.59
C VAL A 277 -4.86 18.12 5.14
N ILE A 278 -5.32 19.30 4.72
CA ILE A 278 -5.28 19.73 3.32
C ILE A 278 -4.32 20.92 3.19
N ALA A 279 -3.52 20.93 2.12
CA ALA A 279 -2.68 22.05 1.75
C ALA A 279 -2.59 22.20 0.23
N GLU A 280 -2.23 23.40 -0.24
CA GLU A 280 -2.22 23.70 -1.67
C GLU A 280 -0.99 24.48 -2.12
N VAL A 281 -0.56 24.20 -3.35
CA VAL A 281 0.26 25.08 -4.18
C VAL A 281 -0.68 25.76 -5.17
N PRO A 282 -1.07 27.03 -4.96
CA PRO A 282 -2.07 27.69 -5.79
C PRO A 282 -1.62 27.85 -7.24
N GLY A 283 -2.45 27.41 -8.16
CA GLY A 283 -2.26 27.61 -9.60
C GLY A 283 -2.46 29.07 -10.01
N ARG A 284 -2.00 29.39 -11.23
CA ARG A 284 -2.26 30.70 -11.86
C ARG A 284 -3.68 30.82 -12.38
N ASP A 285 -4.27 29.69 -12.80
CA ASP A 285 -5.64 29.61 -13.30
C ASP A 285 -6.54 28.91 -12.25
N PRO A 286 -7.39 29.67 -11.55
CA PRO A 286 -8.25 29.11 -10.53
C PRO A 286 -9.37 28.21 -11.11
N ASN A 287 -9.59 28.26 -12.43
CA ASN A 287 -10.59 27.45 -13.11
C ASN A 287 -9.99 26.17 -13.74
N ALA A 288 -8.68 26.00 -13.70
CA ALA A 288 -8.04 24.78 -14.20
C ALA A 288 -8.34 23.60 -13.26
N PRO A 289 -8.45 22.36 -13.80
CA PRO A 289 -8.66 21.18 -12.99
C PRO A 289 -7.51 20.96 -11.99
N ILE A 290 -7.86 20.60 -10.75
CA ILE A 290 -6.93 20.40 -9.63
C ILE A 290 -6.11 19.12 -9.87
N LEU A 291 -4.82 19.14 -9.51
CA LEU A 291 -4.01 17.95 -9.36
C LEU A 291 -4.04 17.54 -7.89
N LEU A 292 -4.69 16.41 -7.60
CA LEU A 292 -4.85 15.87 -6.25
C LEU A 292 -3.82 14.77 -6.02
N LEU A 293 -3.02 14.91 -4.95
CA LEU A 293 -2.18 13.84 -4.44
C LEU A 293 -2.46 13.61 -2.95
N GLY A 294 -2.44 12.35 -2.53
CA GLY A 294 -2.69 11.97 -1.15
C GLY A 294 -1.79 10.86 -0.62
N GLY A 295 -1.88 10.66 0.65
CA GLY A 295 -1.42 9.57 1.48
C GLY A 295 -2.12 9.71 2.82
N HIS A 296 -2.06 8.71 3.70
CA HIS A 296 -2.79 8.80 4.97
C HIS A 296 -1.92 9.19 6.17
N LEU A 297 -2.53 9.89 7.09
CA LEU A 297 -1.85 10.43 8.28
C LEU A 297 -1.81 9.45 9.43
N ASP A 298 -2.90 8.72 9.66
CA ASP A 298 -2.98 7.74 10.75
C ASP A 298 -2.06 6.55 10.51
N SER A 299 -1.89 5.71 11.50
CA SER A 299 -1.16 4.45 11.42
C SER A 299 -1.71 3.47 12.42
N TRP A 300 -1.42 2.18 12.27
CA TRP A 300 -1.59 1.25 13.37
C TRP A 300 -0.70 1.63 14.56
N ASP A 301 -1.10 1.18 15.74
CA ASP A 301 -0.53 1.54 17.04
C ASP A 301 0.66 0.68 17.45
N GLN A 302 1.13 -0.24 16.60
CA GLN A 302 2.22 -1.15 16.92
C GLN A 302 3.59 -0.59 16.54
N GLY A 303 3.74 -0.08 15.32
CA GLY A 303 4.92 0.62 14.82
C GLY A 303 4.75 2.13 14.84
N THR A 304 5.74 2.86 14.33
CA THR A 304 5.64 4.32 14.17
C THR A 304 5.00 4.75 12.86
N GLY A 305 4.54 3.78 12.04
CA GLY A 305 3.90 4.05 10.75
C GLY A 305 4.83 4.78 9.79
N ALA A 306 6.06 4.28 9.62
CA ALA A 306 7.06 4.92 8.77
C ALA A 306 6.80 4.63 7.29
N ILE A 307 6.61 3.35 6.95
CA ILE A 307 6.28 2.92 5.58
C ILE A 307 4.77 3.02 5.30
N ASP A 308 3.94 3.03 6.36
CA ASP A 308 2.48 2.98 6.33
C ASP A 308 1.87 3.99 7.30
N ASP A 309 1.67 5.28 6.91
CA ASP A 309 2.02 5.88 5.61
C ASP A 309 2.74 7.23 5.78
N ALA A 310 3.65 7.37 6.78
CA ALA A 310 4.45 8.60 6.89
C ALA A 310 5.27 8.85 5.61
N SER A 311 5.72 7.78 4.93
CA SER A 311 6.45 7.90 3.68
C SER A 311 5.59 8.45 2.55
N GLY A 312 4.35 8.03 2.42
CA GLY A 312 3.46 8.51 1.35
C GLY A 312 3.09 9.98 1.52
N VAL A 313 2.65 10.40 2.72
CA VAL A 313 2.40 11.84 2.96
C VAL A 313 3.66 12.68 2.75
N ALA A 314 4.84 12.16 3.06
CA ALA A 314 6.10 12.83 2.84
C ALA A 314 6.43 12.96 1.35
N ILE A 315 6.28 11.88 0.58
CA ILE A 315 6.53 11.81 -0.87
C ILE A 315 5.66 12.84 -1.61
N VAL A 316 4.34 12.83 -1.38
CA VAL A 316 3.44 13.75 -2.08
C VAL A 316 3.67 15.20 -1.68
N THR A 317 4.02 15.45 -0.41
CA THR A 317 4.35 16.79 0.09
C THR A 317 5.64 17.31 -0.53
N ALA A 318 6.70 16.51 -0.55
CA ALA A 318 7.98 16.87 -1.16
C ALA A 318 7.83 17.11 -2.67
N ALA A 319 7.08 16.27 -3.36
CA ALA A 319 6.80 16.45 -4.79
C ALA A 319 6.12 17.80 -5.09
N ALA A 320 5.07 18.13 -4.33
CA ALA A 320 4.40 19.43 -4.47
C ALA A 320 5.32 20.60 -4.10
N LYS A 321 6.20 20.43 -3.09
CA LYS A 321 7.18 21.42 -2.68
C LYS A 321 8.22 21.71 -3.77
N HIS A 322 8.74 20.68 -4.46
CA HIS A 322 9.64 20.86 -5.59
C HIS A 322 9.01 21.65 -6.73
N ILE A 323 7.72 21.44 -7.02
CA ILE A 323 6.99 22.26 -8.00
C ILE A 323 6.86 23.70 -7.52
N MET A 324 6.51 23.92 -6.24
CA MET A 324 6.40 25.26 -5.66
C MET A 324 7.72 26.03 -5.72
N ASP A 325 8.85 25.35 -5.47
CA ASP A 325 10.19 25.95 -5.53
C ASP A 325 10.64 26.25 -6.96
N ALA A 326 10.21 25.45 -7.93
CA ALA A 326 10.48 25.68 -9.36
C ALA A 326 9.67 26.86 -9.94
N GLY A 327 8.58 27.25 -9.29
CA GLY A 327 7.75 28.38 -9.69
C GLY A 327 6.25 28.13 -9.47
N ARG A 328 5.43 28.95 -10.12
CA ARG A 328 3.97 28.85 -10.00
C ARG A 328 3.38 27.99 -11.12
N PRO A 329 2.71 26.86 -10.81
CA PRO A 329 2.07 26.03 -11.82
C PRO A 329 0.83 26.72 -12.41
N GLN A 330 0.33 26.28 -13.56
CA GLN A 330 -0.95 26.75 -14.07
C GLN A 330 -2.09 26.17 -13.23
N ARG A 331 -2.07 24.87 -12.95
CA ARG A 331 -3.09 24.17 -12.16
C ARG A 331 -2.75 24.18 -10.68
N THR A 332 -3.74 24.31 -9.83
CA THR A 332 -3.56 24.11 -8.38
C THR A 332 -3.19 22.67 -8.10
N ILE A 333 -2.17 22.48 -7.28
CA ILE A 333 -1.81 21.19 -6.70
C ILE A 333 -2.35 21.18 -5.27
N ARG A 334 -3.19 20.18 -4.98
CA ARG A 334 -3.71 19.94 -3.64
C ARG A 334 -3.11 18.65 -3.12
N ILE A 335 -2.52 18.73 -1.93
CA ILE A 335 -2.10 17.56 -1.16
C ILE A 335 -3.06 17.34 -0.02
N VAL A 336 -3.38 16.06 0.24
CA VAL A 336 -4.26 15.65 1.35
C VAL A 336 -3.54 14.57 2.13
N TRP A 337 -3.37 14.79 3.44
CA TRP A 337 -3.02 13.76 4.39
C TRP A 337 -4.33 13.27 4.98
N PHE A 338 -4.81 12.17 4.45
CA PHE A 338 -6.11 11.62 4.83
C PHE A 338 -6.07 11.10 6.27
N GLY A 339 -7.14 11.28 7.01
CA GLY A 339 -7.29 10.70 8.34
C GLY A 339 -8.09 9.43 8.29
N ALA A 340 -7.78 8.48 9.17
CA ALA A 340 -8.54 7.25 9.36
C ALA A 340 -8.68 6.39 8.08
N GLU A 341 -7.57 6.18 7.37
CA GLU A 341 -7.47 5.18 6.32
C GLU A 341 -7.57 3.78 6.92
N GLU A 342 -6.73 3.49 7.90
CA GLU A 342 -6.52 2.19 8.53
C GLU A 342 -7.81 1.50 9.04
N PRO A 343 -8.76 2.24 9.62
CA PRO A 343 -10.07 1.67 9.97
C PRO A 343 -11.03 1.54 8.79
N GLY A 344 -10.68 1.98 7.58
CA GLY A 344 -11.49 1.77 6.37
C GLY A 344 -11.77 3.00 5.52
N GLY A 345 -10.80 3.89 5.34
CA GLY A 345 -10.85 4.99 4.37
C GLY A 345 -11.88 6.08 4.71
N PHE A 346 -12.13 6.34 6.00
CA PHE A 346 -13.12 7.35 6.41
C PHE A 346 -12.78 8.74 5.88
N GLY A 347 -11.48 9.09 5.84
CA GLY A 347 -10.99 10.37 5.34
C GLY A 347 -11.26 10.55 3.85
N GLY A 348 -10.96 9.55 3.04
CA GLY A 348 -11.24 9.55 1.61
C GLY A 348 -12.73 9.69 1.30
N ILE A 349 -13.57 8.96 2.03
CA ILE A 349 -15.04 9.06 1.91
C ILE A 349 -15.53 10.48 2.28
N ALA A 350 -15.04 11.05 3.39
CA ALA A 350 -15.40 12.40 3.83
C ALA A 350 -14.93 13.45 2.82
N TYR A 351 -13.71 13.31 2.28
CA TYR A 351 -13.17 14.19 1.26
C TYR A 351 -13.99 14.15 -0.03
N ALA A 352 -14.27 12.98 -0.57
CA ALA A 352 -15.07 12.84 -1.78
C ALA A 352 -16.49 13.40 -1.61
N LYS A 353 -17.09 13.25 -0.43
CA LYS A 353 -18.39 13.86 -0.11
C LYS A 353 -18.34 15.39 -0.14
N ALA A 354 -17.25 15.99 0.34
CA ALA A 354 -17.11 17.45 0.41
C ALA A 354 -16.66 18.05 -0.94
N HIS A 355 -15.83 17.35 -1.70
CA HIS A 355 -15.10 17.85 -2.85
C HIS A 355 -15.37 17.11 -4.16
N GLY A 356 -16.21 16.07 -4.18
CA GLY A 356 -16.44 15.21 -5.34
C GLY A 356 -17.06 15.92 -6.56
N THR A 357 -17.55 17.16 -6.42
CA THR A 357 -18.04 17.99 -7.53
C THR A 357 -16.97 18.90 -8.13
N GLU A 358 -15.78 18.98 -7.53
CA GLU A 358 -14.67 19.75 -8.08
C GLU A 358 -14.10 19.07 -9.33
N ARG A 359 -13.39 19.85 -10.14
CA ARG A 359 -12.78 19.33 -11.37
C ARG A 359 -11.36 18.92 -11.11
N TYR A 360 -11.07 17.67 -11.32
CA TYR A 360 -9.73 17.10 -11.15
C TYR A 360 -9.04 16.86 -12.50
N GLY A 361 -7.75 17.17 -12.58
CA GLY A 361 -6.89 16.78 -13.68
C GLY A 361 -6.34 15.37 -13.50
N ILE A 362 -6.02 15.03 -12.24
CA ILE A 362 -5.72 13.69 -11.75
C ILE A 362 -6.07 13.61 -10.27
N ALA A 363 -6.26 12.37 -9.79
CA ALA A 363 -6.12 11.93 -8.40
C ALA A 363 -5.07 10.82 -8.35
N GLY A 364 -4.21 10.84 -7.34
CA GLY A 364 -3.19 9.82 -7.11
C GLY A 364 -2.84 9.74 -5.63
N GLU A 365 -2.39 8.57 -5.21
CA GLU A 365 -2.03 8.28 -3.82
C GLU A 365 -0.67 7.60 -3.77
N SER A 366 0.08 7.86 -2.71
CA SER A 366 1.30 7.15 -2.36
C SER A 366 1.06 6.47 -1.03
N ASP A 367 0.75 5.18 -1.05
CA ASP A 367 0.42 4.35 0.10
C ASP A 367 0.85 2.90 -0.16
N PHE A 368 2.16 2.72 -0.39
CA PHE A 368 2.75 1.39 -0.56
C PHE A 368 4.24 1.40 -0.18
N GLY A 369 4.57 2.14 0.90
CA GLY A 369 5.94 2.30 1.40
C GLY A 369 6.77 3.29 0.59
N ALA A 370 8.10 3.08 0.59
CA ALA A 370 9.06 3.98 -0.02
C ALA A 370 10.11 3.27 -0.87
N ASP A 371 9.93 1.99 -1.18
CA ASP A 371 10.81 1.28 -2.11
C ASP A 371 10.61 1.82 -3.53
N ARG A 372 11.53 1.53 -4.45
CA ARG A 372 11.55 2.17 -5.77
C ARG A 372 10.24 1.99 -6.51
N VAL A 373 9.74 3.07 -7.10
CA VAL A 373 8.71 3.00 -8.14
C VAL A 373 9.32 2.32 -9.37
N TRP A 374 8.69 1.26 -9.86
CA TRP A 374 9.17 0.49 -11.01
C TRP A 374 8.23 0.53 -12.21
N ARG A 375 6.97 0.83 -11.99
CA ARG A 375 5.99 1.00 -13.08
C ARG A 375 4.96 2.08 -12.74
N PHE A 376 4.27 2.59 -13.77
CA PHE A 376 3.12 3.47 -13.61
C PHE A 376 1.98 3.08 -14.53
N SER A 377 0.78 3.40 -14.12
CA SER A 377 -0.44 3.30 -14.92
C SER A 377 -1.26 4.58 -14.79
N SER A 378 -2.13 4.85 -15.76
CA SER A 378 -2.98 6.02 -15.72
C SER A 378 -4.17 5.89 -16.66
N GLN A 379 -5.29 6.44 -16.25
CA GLN A 379 -6.46 6.61 -17.11
C GLN A 379 -6.17 7.54 -18.31
N LEU A 380 -5.16 8.41 -18.21
CA LEU A 380 -4.73 9.31 -19.27
C LEU A 380 -4.34 8.58 -20.55
N MET A 381 -3.94 7.31 -20.46
CA MET A 381 -3.73 6.48 -21.65
C MET A 381 -4.95 6.52 -22.62
N LYS A 382 -6.16 6.60 -22.07
CA LYS A 382 -7.42 6.65 -22.84
C LYS A 382 -7.96 8.06 -23.03
N THR A 383 -7.78 8.95 -22.04
CA THR A 383 -8.43 10.27 -22.01
C THR A 383 -7.54 11.39 -22.52
N ASP A 384 -6.21 11.25 -22.39
CA ASP A 384 -5.19 12.19 -22.92
C ASP A 384 -3.91 11.43 -23.28
N PRO A 385 -3.90 10.72 -24.44
CA PRO A 385 -2.74 9.93 -24.88
C PRO A 385 -1.46 10.76 -25.05
N ALA A 386 -1.57 12.06 -25.31
CA ALA A 386 -0.41 12.95 -25.45
C ALA A 386 0.27 13.18 -24.09
N ALA A 387 -0.49 13.50 -23.05
CA ALA A 387 0.01 13.60 -21.69
C ALA A 387 0.57 12.26 -21.21
N TYR A 388 -0.09 11.13 -21.51
CA TYR A 388 0.41 9.80 -21.17
C TYR A 388 1.76 9.49 -21.82
N ALA A 389 1.95 9.85 -23.10
CA ALA A 389 3.23 9.68 -23.79
C ALA A 389 4.34 10.56 -23.18
N GLN A 390 4.01 11.80 -22.77
CA GLN A 390 4.95 12.69 -22.07
C GLN A 390 5.34 12.11 -20.71
N LEU A 391 4.40 11.59 -19.93
CA LEU A 391 4.69 10.90 -18.66
C LEU A 391 5.61 9.70 -18.89
N THR A 392 5.33 8.88 -19.90
CA THR A 392 6.17 7.73 -20.24
C THR A 392 7.61 8.14 -20.53
N ALA A 393 7.82 9.16 -21.34
CA ALA A 393 9.16 9.67 -21.67
C ALA A 393 9.86 10.29 -20.46
N ALA A 394 9.13 11.04 -19.64
CA ALA A 394 9.70 11.75 -18.50
C ALA A 394 10.03 10.84 -17.30
N LEU A 395 9.30 9.74 -17.11
CA LEU A 395 9.51 8.77 -16.02
C LEU A 395 10.56 7.71 -16.38
N ALA A 396 10.79 7.44 -17.67
CA ALA A 396 11.74 6.40 -18.13
C ALA A 396 13.17 6.54 -17.54
N PRO A 397 13.76 7.76 -17.42
CA PRO A 397 15.09 7.91 -16.82
C PRO A 397 15.18 7.49 -15.34
N LEU A 398 14.04 7.43 -14.63
CA LEU A 398 13.94 6.91 -13.25
C LEU A 398 13.84 5.37 -13.18
N GLY A 399 13.88 4.69 -14.33
CA GLY A 399 13.69 3.23 -14.41
C GLY A 399 12.21 2.80 -14.37
N ILE A 400 11.29 3.75 -14.51
CA ILE A 400 9.84 3.49 -14.37
C ILE A 400 9.25 3.14 -15.74
N THR A 401 8.62 1.97 -15.83
CA THR A 401 7.97 1.48 -17.05
C THR A 401 6.47 1.74 -17.01
N ARG A 402 5.82 1.84 -18.17
CA ARG A 402 4.36 1.95 -18.22
C ARG A 402 3.68 0.59 -18.05
N ASN A 403 2.51 0.59 -17.44
CA ASN A 403 1.62 -0.55 -17.35
C ASN A 403 0.26 -0.18 -17.97
N ASP A 404 0.03 -0.63 -19.19
CA ASP A 404 -1.18 -0.30 -19.98
C ASP A 404 -2.43 -1.09 -19.51
N LYS A 405 -2.27 -2.01 -18.56
CA LYS A 405 -3.34 -2.82 -17.98
C LYS A 405 -3.61 -2.51 -16.51
N GLY A 406 -2.91 -1.50 -15.97
CA GLY A 406 -3.12 -1.09 -14.59
C GLY A 406 -4.50 -0.47 -14.37
N GLU A 407 -4.96 -0.54 -13.15
CA GLU A 407 -6.16 0.12 -12.65
C GLU A 407 -5.74 1.26 -11.73
N GLY A 408 -6.63 2.21 -11.48
CA GLY A 408 -6.44 3.22 -10.43
C GLY A 408 -6.57 2.51 -9.10
N ASP A 409 -5.62 2.75 -8.22
CA ASP A 409 -5.59 2.24 -6.87
C ASP A 409 -5.26 3.38 -5.88
N GLY A 410 -5.63 3.18 -4.64
CA GLY A 410 -5.46 4.11 -3.53
C GLY A 410 -6.73 4.19 -2.71
N THR A 411 -6.71 3.67 -1.49
CA THR A 411 -7.89 3.56 -0.62
C THR A 411 -8.60 4.91 -0.42
N ASP A 412 -7.83 5.97 -0.22
CA ASP A 412 -8.36 7.28 0.10
C ASP A 412 -8.77 8.10 -1.13
N VAL A 413 -8.09 7.95 -2.27
CA VAL A 413 -8.46 8.65 -3.49
C VAL A 413 -9.54 7.93 -4.29
N ASP A 414 -9.77 6.64 -4.06
CA ASP A 414 -10.77 5.83 -4.75
C ASP A 414 -12.18 6.45 -4.76
N PRO A 415 -12.73 6.97 -3.64
CA PRO A 415 -14.05 7.63 -3.67
C PRO A 415 -14.10 8.83 -4.61
N THR A 416 -12.98 9.58 -4.74
CA THR A 416 -12.87 10.72 -5.65
C THR A 416 -12.72 10.25 -7.11
N ILE A 417 -12.00 9.15 -7.36
CA ILE A 417 -11.89 8.51 -8.68
C ILE A 417 -13.26 7.98 -9.11
N GLN A 418 -14.00 7.33 -8.22
CA GLN A 418 -15.37 6.84 -8.48
C GLN A 418 -16.35 7.99 -8.77
N ALA A 419 -16.12 9.17 -8.20
CA ALA A 419 -16.86 10.40 -8.53
C ALA A 419 -16.48 11.00 -9.90
N GLY A 420 -15.49 10.45 -10.60
CA GLY A 420 -15.12 10.81 -11.97
C GLY A 420 -13.76 11.49 -12.14
N ALA A 421 -12.94 11.58 -11.11
CA ALA A 421 -11.58 12.10 -11.24
C ALA A 421 -10.71 11.14 -12.07
N PRO A 422 -9.94 11.64 -13.07
CA PRO A 422 -8.91 10.82 -13.70
C PRO A 422 -7.82 10.43 -12.71
N TRP A 423 -7.15 9.30 -12.94
CA TRP A 423 -6.15 8.81 -12.00
C TRP A 423 -4.77 8.58 -12.62
N VAL A 424 -3.74 8.66 -11.78
CA VAL A 424 -2.38 8.20 -12.01
C VAL A 424 -1.95 7.38 -10.80
N SER A 425 -1.43 6.17 -11.05
CA SER A 425 -0.89 5.26 -10.04
C SER A 425 0.60 5.03 -10.31
N LEU A 426 1.43 5.17 -9.27
CA LEU A 426 2.85 4.82 -9.28
C LEU A 426 3.03 3.63 -8.34
N ASN A 427 3.49 2.49 -8.91
CA ASN A 427 3.63 1.27 -8.13
C ASN A 427 5.07 1.15 -7.59
N GLN A 428 5.24 1.20 -6.28
CA GLN A 428 6.46 0.89 -5.58
C GLN A 428 6.75 -0.61 -5.62
N ASP A 429 7.99 -1.00 -5.33
CA ASP A 429 8.40 -2.40 -5.19
C ASP A 429 7.88 -2.96 -3.86
N GLY A 430 6.88 -3.82 -3.93
CA GLY A 430 6.23 -4.44 -2.78
C GLY A 430 6.91 -5.69 -2.24
N THR A 431 8.08 -6.06 -2.76
CA THR A 431 8.73 -7.34 -2.42
C THR A 431 8.95 -7.53 -0.92
N ARG A 432 9.26 -6.46 -0.19
CA ARG A 432 9.46 -6.48 1.26
C ARG A 432 8.44 -5.66 2.05
N TYR A 433 7.47 -5.00 1.39
CA TYR A 433 6.48 -4.15 2.05
C TYR A 433 5.72 -4.91 3.14
N PHE A 434 5.25 -6.12 2.84
CA PHE A 434 4.50 -6.95 3.78
C PHE A 434 5.37 -7.68 4.82
N ASP A 435 6.68 -7.43 4.86
CA ASP A 435 7.52 -7.82 6.00
C ASP A 435 7.31 -6.86 7.19
N TYR A 436 6.92 -5.61 6.91
CA TYR A 436 6.83 -4.54 7.91
C TYR A 436 5.42 -3.97 8.10
N HIS A 437 4.64 -3.93 7.03
CA HIS A 437 3.29 -3.38 7.00
C HIS A 437 2.42 -3.92 8.14
N HIS A 438 1.81 -3.00 8.93
CA HIS A 438 0.97 -3.33 10.08
C HIS A 438 1.67 -4.11 11.21
N THR A 439 2.98 -3.93 11.39
CA THR A 439 3.77 -4.61 12.42
C THR A 439 4.47 -3.62 13.36
N PRO A 440 4.96 -4.09 14.53
CA PRO A 440 5.82 -3.27 15.39
C PRO A 440 7.12 -2.80 14.73
N ASP A 441 7.51 -3.42 13.62
CA ASP A 441 8.76 -3.13 12.90
C ASP A 441 8.58 -2.12 11.75
N ASP A 442 7.38 -1.52 11.63
CA ASP A 442 7.16 -0.35 10.77
C ASP A 442 7.75 0.90 11.40
N THR A 443 9.05 1.10 11.15
CA THR A 443 9.89 2.11 11.78
C THR A 443 10.81 2.79 10.78
N LEU A 444 11.33 3.98 11.11
CA LEU A 444 12.10 4.84 10.20
C LEU A 444 13.30 4.14 9.54
N ASP A 445 13.96 3.23 10.24
CA ASP A 445 15.14 2.48 9.76
C ASP A 445 14.82 1.52 8.59
N LYS A 446 13.54 1.33 8.25
CA LYS A 446 13.11 0.52 7.08
C LYS A 446 13.09 1.34 5.79
N ILE A 447 13.17 2.65 5.88
CA ILE A 447 13.15 3.55 4.72
C ILE A 447 14.57 3.77 4.21
N ASP A 448 14.77 3.47 2.93
CA ASP A 448 16.00 3.80 2.21
C ASP A 448 15.88 5.22 1.65
N PRO A 449 16.77 6.16 2.07
CA PRO A 449 16.67 7.56 1.62
C PRO A 449 16.85 7.75 0.11
N GLU A 450 17.57 6.86 -0.59
CA GLU A 450 17.74 6.97 -2.05
C GLU A 450 16.49 6.52 -2.78
N GLN A 451 15.84 5.48 -2.30
CA GLN A 451 14.57 5.01 -2.85
C GLN A 451 13.45 6.01 -2.57
N LEU A 452 13.42 6.59 -1.36
CA LEU A 452 12.48 7.67 -1.02
C LEU A 452 12.62 8.85 -2.01
N ARG A 453 13.85 9.32 -2.30
CA ARG A 453 14.09 10.38 -3.29
C ARG A 453 13.62 10.01 -4.69
N GLN A 454 13.77 8.74 -5.10
CA GLN A 454 13.26 8.31 -6.40
C GLN A 454 11.73 8.38 -6.47
N ASN A 455 11.01 8.05 -5.39
CA ASN A 455 9.56 8.23 -5.28
C ASN A 455 9.17 9.72 -5.40
N VAL A 456 9.87 10.59 -4.68
CA VAL A 456 9.67 12.05 -4.77
C VAL A 456 9.88 12.53 -6.21
N ALA A 457 10.97 12.11 -6.86
CA ALA A 457 11.26 12.48 -8.24
C ALA A 457 10.18 11.98 -9.21
N ALA A 458 9.63 10.79 -8.98
CA ALA A 458 8.56 10.22 -9.80
C ALA A 458 7.27 11.07 -9.70
N TRP A 459 6.78 11.33 -8.49
CA TRP A 459 5.60 12.19 -8.31
C TRP A 459 5.83 13.64 -8.72
N THR A 460 7.03 14.19 -8.48
CA THR A 460 7.43 15.52 -8.99
C THR A 460 7.34 15.57 -10.51
N THR A 461 7.76 14.50 -11.20
CA THR A 461 7.67 14.39 -12.67
C THR A 461 6.21 14.39 -13.14
N VAL A 462 5.33 13.61 -12.48
CA VAL A 462 3.89 13.60 -12.77
C VAL A 462 3.30 15.01 -12.65
N LEU A 463 3.58 15.69 -11.54
CA LEU A 463 3.10 17.04 -11.32
C LEU A 463 3.66 18.03 -12.33
N ALA A 464 4.97 17.96 -12.65
CA ALA A 464 5.61 18.88 -13.61
C ALA A 464 5.00 18.74 -15.01
N VAL A 465 4.80 17.52 -15.49
CA VAL A 465 4.16 17.24 -16.79
C VAL A 465 2.73 17.75 -16.83
N LEU A 466 1.95 17.49 -15.77
CA LEU A 466 0.51 17.77 -15.76
C LEU A 466 0.15 19.17 -15.25
N SER A 467 1.10 19.94 -14.74
CA SER A 467 0.87 21.27 -14.17
C SER A 467 0.35 22.33 -15.17
N GLY A 468 0.41 22.06 -16.46
CA GLY A 468 0.06 23.02 -17.52
C GLY A 468 1.12 24.12 -17.71
N GLY A 469 2.35 23.86 -17.26
CA GLY A 469 3.48 24.78 -17.30
C GLY A 469 3.70 25.49 -15.96
N ILE A 470 4.98 25.69 -15.64
CA ILE A 470 5.45 26.31 -14.40
C ILE A 470 6.15 27.64 -14.77
N GLU A 471 5.64 28.77 -14.33
CA GLU A 471 6.29 30.07 -14.50
C GLU A 471 7.29 30.30 -13.37
N SER A 472 8.52 30.66 -13.74
CA SER A 472 9.54 31.05 -12.76
C SER A 472 9.08 32.31 -12.04
N GLY A 473 8.83 32.21 -10.73
CA GLY A 473 8.54 33.37 -9.90
C GLY A 473 9.73 34.36 -9.85
N PRO A 474 9.53 35.59 -9.42
CA PRO A 474 10.63 36.48 -9.14
C PRO A 474 11.55 35.78 -8.12
N LYS A 475 12.87 35.72 -8.44
CA LYS A 475 13.87 35.08 -7.55
C LYS A 475 13.75 35.72 -6.17
N GLN A 476 13.35 34.94 -5.17
CA GLN A 476 13.40 35.42 -3.79
C GLN A 476 14.86 35.78 -3.46
N PRO A 477 15.09 36.93 -2.81
CA PRO A 477 16.44 37.26 -2.37
C PRO A 477 16.95 36.16 -1.42
N LYS A 478 18.14 35.64 -1.70
CA LYS A 478 18.79 34.65 -0.82
C LYS A 478 18.80 35.24 0.60
N ARG A 479 18.09 34.58 1.53
CA ARG A 479 18.27 34.86 2.95
C ARG A 479 19.75 34.60 3.28
N ARG A 480 20.45 35.66 3.73
CA ARG A 480 21.82 35.57 4.22
C ARG A 480 21.84 34.94 5.60
#